data_5431e7cf214c9f4c2ebac4e3807704e3
#
_entry.id   5431e7cf214c9f4c2ebac4e3807704e3
#
_cell.length_a   1.000
_cell.length_b   1.000
_cell.length_c   1.000
_cell.angle_alpha   90.00
_cell.angle_beta   90.00
_cell.angle_gamma   90.00
#
_symmetry.space_group_name_H-M   'P 1'
#
loop_
_entity.id
_entity.type
_entity.pdbx_description
1 polymer ?
#
loop_
_entity_poly.entity_id
_entity_poly.type
_entity_poly.pdbx_seq_one_letter_code
_entity_poly.pdbx_strand_id
1 'polypeptide(L)'
;MATKYIDFRDNVFQLVFIQGWAVVLLSLSLVTGSMVCVAAEVNIYSGRKEALIRPVLDKFTEKTGIIVNLVSGKAGQLRERLLVEGRNSPADILITSDAANLYRAAEAGLLQPVVSNILDSQIPTNYRDKAGHWFGLSLRARVLVYSVDRVSTDELSTYEDLASMNWRDRVSVRSSSNVYNQSLIASLIVAHGIEGAELWAKGLVENFARSPKGGDTDQIRAVAAGEADVAIVNSYYYGRLMASNDPSDLDIINKTALFFPNQENRGAHVNVSGAGLVAHARNRSEAILLLEFLAGPEGQRLFAELNHEFPVSVNVQNSGIVSKWGSFKADHLSLGLLGKYNGDAIRLADRAGWR
;
A
#
# COMPACT_ATOMS: atom_id res chain seq x y z
N MET A 1 1.30 71.01 77.50
CA MET A 1 0.82 70.97 76.08
C MET A 1 1.96 70.31 75.27
N ALA A 2 1.83 69.05 74.89
CA ALA A 2 2.81 68.35 74.10
C ALA A 2 2.12 67.94 72.74
N THR A 3 2.53 68.62 71.69
CA THR A 3 2.04 68.38 70.34
C THR A 3 2.76 67.16 69.75
N LYS A 4 2.08 66.09 69.47
CA LYS A 4 2.56 64.92 68.71
C LYS A 4 2.72 65.26 67.22
N TYR A 5 3.92 65.30 66.73
CA TYR A 5 4.20 65.28 65.28
C TYR A 5 4.01 63.84 64.80
N ILE A 6 3.09 63.64 63.87
CA ILE A 6 2.93 62.35 63.16
C ILE A 6 3.84 62.43 61.94
N ASP A 7 4.84 61.51 61.90
CA ASP A 7 5.77 61.43 60.81
C ASP A 7 5.12 60.80 59.55
N PHE A 8 4.95 61.62 58.53
CA PHE A 8 4.25 61.28 57.29
C PHE A 8 5.13 60.47 56.31
N ARG A 9 6.37 60.14 56.68
CA ARG A 9 7.32 59.53 55.78
C ARG A 9 7.19 57.99 55.70
N ASP A 10 6.77 57.31 56.74
CA ASP A 10 6.75 55.85 56.75
C ASP A 10 5.59 55.21 55.96
N ASN A 11 4.48 55.96 55.76
CA ASN A 11 3.32 55.42 55.02
C ASN A 11 3.51 55.47 53.49
N VAL A 12 4.33 56.34 52.95
CA VAL A 12 4.56 56.43 51.50
C VAL A 12 5.47 55.32 51.02
N PHE A 13 6.45 54.87 51.84
CA PHE A 13 7.34 53.80 51.46
C PHE A 13 6.64 52.43 51.45
N GLN A 14 5.71 52.17 52.35
CA GLN A 14 4.97 50.91 52.36
C GLN A 14 3.99 50.77 51.19
N LEU A 15 3.31 51.87 50.74
CA LEU A 15 2.41 51.87 49.61
C LEU A 15 3.15 51.68 48.27
N VAL A 16 4.37 52.21 48.12
CA VAL A 16 5.16 52.05 46.89
C VAL A 16 5.71 50.61 46.80
N PHE A 17 6.08 49.97 47.93
CA PHE A 17 6.54 48.58 47.92
C PHE A 17 5.43 47.58 47.61
N ILE A 18 4.19 47.76 48.13
CA ILE A 18 3.07 46.87 47.85
C ILE A 18 2.59 46.99 46.41
N GLN A 19 2.62 48.19 45.82
CA GLN A 19 2.28 48.35 44.39
C GLN A 19 3.37 47.81 43.46
N GLY A 20 4.63 47.90 43.81
CA GLY A 20 5.77 47.31 43.05
C GLY A 20 5.69 45.79 42.95
N TRP A 21 5.35 45.11 44.02
CA TRP A 21 5.21 43.65 44.04
C TRP A 21 3.93 43.13 43.33
N ALA A 22 2.85 43.90 43.37
CA ALA A 22 1.61 43.54 42.64
C ALA A 22 1.79 43.65 41.14
N VAL A 23 2.57 44.60 40.63
CA VAL A 23 2.88 44.76 39.20
C VAL A 23 3.86 43.68 38.73
N VAL A 24 4.84 43.27 39.55
CA VAL A 24 5.76 42.16 39.22
C VAL A 24 5.06 40.81 39.24
N LEU A 25 4.12 40.54 40.15
CA LEU A 25 3.32 39.32 40.17
C LEU A 25 2.31 39.28 39.03
N LEU A 26 1.77 40.39 38.58
CA LEU A 26 0.82 40.47 37.44
C LEU A 26 1.57 40.31 36.10
N SER A 27 2.83 40.76 36.00
CA SER A 27 3.64 40.57 34.79
C SER A 27 4.23 39.15 34.71
N LEU A 28 4.40 38.45 35.84
CA LEU A 28 4.88 37.06 35.87
C LEU A 28 3.75 36.07 35.50
N SER A 29 2.48 36.40 35.72
CA SER A 29 1.35 35.57 35.35
C SER A 29 0.90 35.70 33.86
N LEU A 30 1.42 36.70 33.13
CA LEU A 30 1.14 36.88 31.68
C LEU A 30 2.21 36.17 30.80
N VAL A 31 3.23 35.55 31.39
CA VAL A 31 4.25 34.73 30.69
C VAL A 31 3.94 33.22 30.82
N THR A 32 2.76 32.82 31.27
CA THR A 32 2.26 31.49 30.97
C THR A 32 1.94 31.48 29.48
N GLY A 33 3.00 31.27 28.70
CA GLY A 33 2.95 31.19 27.27
C GLY A 33 1.84 30.25 26.87
N SER A 34 0.95 30.74 26.03
CA SER A 34 0.09 29.87 25.24
C SER A 34 1.04 28.86 24.57
N MET A 35 1.21 27.68 25.16
CA MET A 35 1.75 26.55 24.42
C MET A 35 0.84 26.43 23.21
N VAL A 36 1.29 26.94 22.09
CA VAL A 36 0.69 26.61 20.80
C VAL A 36 0.83 25.11 20.70
N CYS A 37 -0.21 24.40 21.08
CA CYS A 37 -0.29 22.96 20.84
C CYS A 37 -0.34 22.83 19.31
N VAL A 38 0.83 22.69 18.69
CA VAL A 38 0.91 22.31 17.28
C VAL A 38 0.28 20.92 17.25
N ALA A 39 -0.86 20.82 16.59
CA ALA A 39 -1.51 19.53 16.43
C ALA A 39 -0.51 18.57 15.79
N ALA A 40 -0.35 17.37 16.39
CA ALA A 40 0.52 16.35 15.84
C ALA A 40 0.04 15.99 14.42
N GLU A 41 0.97 15.90 13.48
CA GLU A 41 0.64 15.61 12.07
C GLU A 41 1.56 14.55 11.48
N VAL A 42 1.12 13.93 10.39
CA VAL A 42 1.94 13.04 9.56
C VAL A 42 1.68 13.34 8.08
N ASN A 43 2.75 13.48 7.32
CA ASN A 43 2.71 13.84 5.91
C ASN A 43 3.00 12.61 5.04
N ILE A 44 2.09 12.25 4.15
CA ILE A 44 2.13 11.03 3.37
C ILE A 44 2.23 11.33 1.88
N TYR A 45 3.20 10.71 1.21
CA TYR A 45 3.23 10.58 -0.25
C TYR A 45 2.68 9.20 -0.62
N SER A 46 1.55 9.16 -1.33
CA SER A 46 0.82 7.91 -1.62
C SER A 46 0.71 7.63 -3.12
N GLY A 47 1.25 6.49 -3.52
CA GLY A 47 1.03 5.91 -4.85
C GLY A 47 -0.30 5.16 -4.99
N ARG A 48 -1.11 5.12 -3.94
CA ARG A 48 -2.47 4.56 -3.98
C ARG A 48 -3.49 5.65 -4.37
N LYS A 49 -4.59 5.21 -4.99
CA LYS A 49 -5.75 6.11 -5.20
C LYS A 49 -6.27 6.60 -3.85
N GLU A 50 -6.50 7.89 -3.73
CA GLU A 50 -6.96 8.52 -2.49
C GLU A 50 -8.23 7.88 -1.94
N ALA A 51 -9.21 7.61 -2.78
CA ALA A 51 -10.47 6.97 -2.38
C ALA A 51 -10.28 5.59 -1.70
N LEU A 52 -9.12 4.94 -1.87
CA LEU A 52 -8.84 3.64 -1.26
C LEU A 52 -8.08 3.74 0.06
N ILE A 53 -7.34 4.81 0.27
CA ILE A 53 -6.51 4.96 1.47
C ILE A 53 -7.10 5.97 2.46
N ARG A 54 -7.78 7.01 1.99
CA ARG A 54 -8.35 8.07 2.81
C ARG A 54 -9.24 7.54 3.94
N PRO A 55 -10.22 6.63 3.71
CA PRO A 55 -11.06 6.14 4.80
C PRO A 55 -10.30 5.41 5.90
N VAL A 56 -9.18 4.76 5.57
CA VAL A 56 -8.31 4.08 6.55
C VAL A 56 -7.52 5.11 7.36
N LEU A 57 -7.03 6.17 6.72
CA LEU A 57 -6.29 7.26 7.36
C LEU A 57 -7.19 8.12 8.25
N ASP A 58 -8.44 8.34 7.84
CA ASP A 58 -9.43 9.08 8.64
C ASP A 58 -9.72 8.35 9.96
N LYS A 59 -9.76 7.01 9.94
CA LYS A 59 -9.89 6.21 11.16
C LYS A 59 -8.68 6.34 12.09
N PHE A 60 -7.48 6.46 11.56
CA PHE A 60 -6.30 6.75 12.35
C PHE A 60 -6.41 8.13 13.01
N THR A 61 -6.79 9.17 12.26
CA THR A 61 -6.99 10.51 12.79
C THR A 61 -8.08 10.55 13.86
N GLU A 62 -9.23 9.89 13.63
CA GLU A 62 -10.32 9.78 14.60
C GLU A 62 -9.84 9.18 15.94
N LYS A 63 -8.98 8.17 15.87
CA LYS A 63 -8.50 7.43 17.05
C LYS A 63 -7.38 8.14 17.80
N THR A 64 -6.53 8.87 17.12
CA THR A 64 -5.28 9.41 17.69
C THR A 64 -5.28 10.92 17.83
N GLY A 65 -6.15 11.63 17.10
CA GLY A 65 -6.09 13.08 16.96
C GLY A 65 -4.96 13.59 16.05
N ILE A 66 -4.12 12.70 15.50
CA ILE A 66 -3.02 13.07 14.59
C ILE A 66 -3.59 13.42 13.22
N ILE A 67 -3.26 14.60 12.71
CA ILE A 67 -3.72 15.07 11.40
C ILE A 67 -2.90 14.35 10.31
N VAL A 68 -3.61 13.82 9.30
CA VAL A 68 -2.97 13.17 8.15
C VAL A 68 -3.04 14.06 6.91
N ASN A 69 -1.89 14.55 6.47
CA ASN A 69 -1.72 15.29 5.22
C ASN A 69 -1.34 14.31 4.10
N LEU A 70 -2.14 14.25 3.04
CA LEU A 70 -1.98 13.28 1.96
C LEU A 70 -1.70 13.95 0.63
N VAL A 71 -0.61 13.55 -0.03
CA VAL A 71 -0.30 13.88 -1.43
C VAL A 71 -0.35 12.60 -2.24
N SER A 72 -1.31 12.51 -3.15
CA SER A 72 -1.50 11.36 -4.03
C SER A 72 -0.85 11.58 -5.41
N GLY A 73 -0.23 10.52 -5.96
CA GLY A 73 0.42 10.60 -7.28
C GLY A 73 0.88 9.24 -7.79
N LYS A 74 1.53 9.19 -8.95
CA LYS A 74 2.17 7.95 -9.44
C LYS A 74 3.41 7.65 -8.59
N ALA A 75 3.57 6.40 -8.15
CA ALA A 75 4.66 5.99 -7.24
C ALA A 75 6.06 6.39 -7.76
N GLY A 76 6.32 6.26 -9.07
CA GLY A 76 7.59 6.69 -9.67
C GLY A 76 7.80 8.21 -9.56
N GLN A 77 6.77 9.02 -9.81
CA GLN A 77 6.84 10.49 -9.71
C GLN A 77 7.06 10.93 -8.26
N LEU A 78 6.40 10.28 -7.30
CA LEU A 78 6.59 10.57 -5.87
C LEU A 78 8.01 10.19 -5.41
N ARG A 79 8.57 9.10 -5.91
CA ARG A 79 9.97 8.74 -5.65
C ARG A 79 10.93 9.79 -6.21
N GLU A 80 10.77 10.22 -7.47
CA GLU A 80 11.59 11.30 -8.05
C GLU A 80 11.43 12.60 -7.27
N ARG A 81 10.22 12.93 -6.83
CA ARG A 81 9.96 14.08 -5.99
C ARG A 81 10.75 14.02 -4.68
N LEU A 82 10.74 12.87 -3.98
CA LEU A 82 11.55 12.66 -2.76
C LEU A 82 13.04 12.82 -3.02
N LEU A 83 13.56 12.34 -4.17
CA LEU A 83 14.97 12.52 -4.57
C LEU A 83 15.32 14.01 -4.73
N VAL A 84 14.46 14.78 -5.41
CA VAL A 84 14.69 16.20 -5.65
C VAL A 84 14.56 17.03 -4.38
N GLU A 85 13.56 16.75 -3.55
CA GLU A 85 13.34 17.44 -2.28
C GLU A 85 14.44 17.12 -1.24
N GLY A 86 14.97 15.90 -1.26
CA GLY A 86 16.02 15.47 -0.35
C GLY A 86 15.66 15.70 1.12
N ARG A 87 16.55 16.39 1.86
CA ARG A 87 16.34 16.73 3.28
C ARG A 87 15.21 17.74 3.52
N ASN A 88 14.75 18.42 2.49
CA ASN A 88 13.69 19.41 2.59
C ASN A 88 12.30 18.81 2.33
N SER A 89 12.22 17.52 2.02
CA SER A 89 10.91 16.87 1.82
C SER A 89 10.04 17.01 3.05
N PRO A 90 8.76 17.40 2.88
CA PRO A 90 7.80 17.39 3.98
C PRO A 90 7.29 15.98 4.29
N ALA A 91 7.50 14.99 3.42
CA ALA A 91 6.94 13.66 3.57
C ALA A 91 7.59 12.89 4.71
N ASP A 92 6.75 12.26 5.54
CA ASP A 92 7.16 11.35 6.60
C ASP A 92 7.03 9.89 6.17
N ILE A 93 6.02 9.56 5.35
CA ILE A 93 5.74 8.22 4.87
C ILE A 93 5.60 8.21 3.35
N LEU A 94 6.20 7.19 2.72
CA LEU A 94 5.93 6.81 1.34
C LEU A 94 5.07 5.55 1.33
N ILE A 95 3.86 5.62 0.74
CA ILE A 95 2.98 4.48 0.51
C ILE A 95 2.97 4.14 -0.97
N THR A 96 3.15 2.86 -1.32
CA THR A 96 3.00 2.39 -2.70
C THR A 96 2.10 1.16 -2.80
N SER A 97 1.58 0.91 -3.99
CA SER A 97 0.76 -0.27 -4.27
C SER A 97 1.56 -1.45 -4.82
N ASP A 98 2.89 -1.47 -4.63
CA ASP A 98 3.74 -2.53 -5.16
C ASP A 98 5.09 -2.57 -4.42
N ALA A 99 5.53 -3.77 -4.02
CA ALA A 99 6.78 -3.98 -3.30
C ALA A 99 8.03 -3.54 -4.09
N ALA A 100 8.02 -3.66 -5.43
CA ALA A 100 9.15 -3.23 -6.24
C ALA A 100 9.39 -1.72 -6.19
N ASN A 101 8.33 -0.91 -6.01
CA ASN A 101 8.48 0.54 -5.80
C ASN A 101 9.11 0.85 -4.44
N LEU A 102 8.73 0.12 -3.38
CA LEU A 102 9.31 0.28 -2.04
C LEU A 102 10.79 -0.17 -2.03
N TYR A 103 11.09 -1.29 -2.65
CA TYR A 103 12.45 -1.77 -2.81
C TYR A 103 13.34 -0.72 -3.49
N ARG A 104 12.90 -0.16 -4.64
CA ARG A 104 13.65 0.90 -5.33
C ARG A 104 13.80 2.18 -4.52
N ALA A 105 12.82 2.52 -3.69
CA ALA A 105 12.94 3.67 -2.79
C ALA A 105 13.97 3.41 -1.67
N ALA A 106 14.01 2.20 -1.12
CA ALA A 106 15.00 1.79 -0.13
C ALA A 106 16.43 1.78 -0.74
N GLU A 107 16.62 1.16 -1.91
CA GLU A 107 17.92 1.15 -2.63
C GLU A 107 18.43 2.56 -2.97
N ALA A 108 17.52 3.50 -3.21
CA ALA A 108 17.87 4.89 -3.46
C ALA A 108 18.15 5.69 -2.16
N GLY A 109 18.14 5.06 -0.99
CA GLY A 109 18.35 5.72 0.30
C GLY A 109 17.23 6.69 0.72
N LEU A 110 16.03 6.56 0.13
CA LEU A 110 14.89 7.44 0.42
C LEU A 110 14.10 7.00 1.66
N LEU A 111 14.36 5.80 2.17
CA LEU A 111 13.69 5.24 3.34
C LEU A 111 14.71 4.97 4.44
N GLN A 112 14.30 5.15 5.69
CA GLN A 112 15.09 4.80 6.87
C GLN A 112 14.49 3.56 7.56
N PRO A 113 15.33 2.77 8.27
CA PRO A 113 14.86 1.59 8.96
C PRO A 113 13.99 1.96 10.17
N VAL A 114 12.95 1.16 10.39
CA VAL A 114 12.09 1.19 11.57
C VAL A 114 12.24 -0.11 12.34
N VAL A 115 12.50 0.00 13.63
CA VAL A 115 12.48 -1.13 14.58
C VAL A 115 11.22 -1.00 15.41
N SER A 116 10.31 -1.96 15.28
CA SER A 116 9.04 -2.01 16.01
C SER A 116 8.63 -3.47 16.22
N ASN A 117 8.47 -3.84 17.49
CA ASN A 117 7.96 -5.18 17.86
C ASN A 117 6.55 -5.44 17.32
N ILE A 118 5.74 -4.38 17.15
CA ILE A 118 4.39 -4.48 16.58
C ILE A 118 4.49 -4.86 15.11
N LEU A 119 5.26 -4.10 14.32
CA LEU A 119 5.45 -4.38 12.89
C LEU A 119 6.06 -5.77 12.67
N ASP A 120 7.03 -6.14 13.50
CA ASP A 120 7.71 -7.43 13.42
C ASP A 120 6.79 -8.62 13.73
N SER A 121 5.87 -8.46 14.68
CA SER A 121 4.91 -9.50 15.05
C SER A 121 3.70 -9.61 14.10
N GLN A 122 3.33 -8.51 13.44
CA GLN A 122 2.16 -8.46 12.56
C GLN A 122 2.49 -8.80 11.10
N ILE A 123 3.70 -8.50 10.64
CA ILE A 123 4.05 -8.62 9.22
C ILE A 123 5.07 -9.73 9.02
N PRO A 124 4.72 -10.82 8.32
CA PRO A 124 5.65 -11.90 7.99
C PRO A 124 6.89 -11.39 7.25
N THR A 125 8.03 -12.05 7.48
CA THR A 125 9.35 -11.64 6.97
C THR A 125 9.45 -11.57 5.45
N ASN A 126 8.66 -12.35 4.72
CA ASN A 126 8.59 -12.34 3.26
C ASN A 126 7.83 -11.11 2.70
N TYR A 127 7.01 -10.44 3.53
CA TYR A 127 6.21 -9.28 3.15
C TYR A 127 6.78 -7.95 3.65
N ARG A 128 8.03 -7.93 4.13
CA ARG A 128 8.74 -6.73 4.56
C ARG A 128 10.21 -6.74 4.16
N ASP A 129 10.83 -5.60 4.21
CA ASP A 129 12.28 -5.50 4.04
C ASP A 129 13.02 -6.08 5.25
N LYS A 130 14.08 -6.85 4.99
CA LYS A 130 14.88 -7.47 6.07
C LYS A 130 15.57 -6.44 6.96
N ALA A 131 15.93 -5.28 6.42
CA ALA A 131 16.56 -4.19 7.15
C ALA A 131 15.53 -3.20 7.73
N GLY A 132 14.21 -3.44 7.54
CA GLY A 132 13.15 -2.62 8.11
C GLY A 132 12.85 -1.31 7.38
N HIS A 133 13.28 -1.15 6.13
CA HIS A 133 12.99 0.08 5.37
C HIS A 133 11.56 0.18 4.88
N TRP A 134 10.87 -0.94 4.68
CA TRP A 134 9.46 -0.95 4.27
C TRP A 134 8.71 -2.18 4.78
N PHE A 135 7.39 -2.04 4.86
CA PHE A 135 6.46 -3.01 5.41
C PHE A 135 5.25 -3.15 4.49
N GLY A 136 4.85 -4.40 4.19
CA GLY A 136 3.58 -4.70 3.53
C GLY A 136 2.41 -4.42 4.46
N LEU A 137 1.36 -3.82 3.93
CA LEU A 137 0.18 -3.41 4.71
C LEU A 137 -1.10 -4.12 4.27
N SER A 138 -1.17 -4.55 3.02
CA SER A 138 -2.25 -5.38 2.50
C SER A 138 -1.74 -6.24 1.35
N LEU A 139 -2.36 -7.42 1.14
CA LEU A 139 -2.01 -8.35 0.08
C LEU A 139 -3.05 -8.34 -1.04
N ARG A 140 -2.59 -8.59 -2.25
CA ARG A 140 -3.41 -8.96 -3.38
C ARG A 140 -2.79 -10.14 -4.11
N ALA A 141 -3.64 -11.08 -4.52
CA ALA A 141 -3.21 -12.19 -5.35
C ALA A 141 -3.36 -11.81 -6.83
N ARG A 142 -2.45 -12.29 -7.66
CA ARG A 142 -2.61 -12.32 -9.11
C ARG A 142 -3.39 -13.58 -9.45
N VAL A 143 -4.64 -13.45 -9.86
CA VAL A 143 -5.57 -14.56 -10.05
C VAL A 143 -5.90 -14.73 -11.52
N LEU A 144 -6.49 -15.89 -11.87
CA LEU A 144 -7.14 -16.10 -13.13
C LEU A 144 -8.64 -15.81 -12.96
N VAL A 145 -9.21 -15.00 -13.85
CA VAL A 145 -10.66 -14.89 -13.99
C VAL A 145 -11.01 -15.56 -15.31
N TYR A 146 -11.91 -16.52 -15.25
CA TYR A 146 -12.27 -17.36 -16.40
C TYR A 146 -13.77 -17.36 -16.68
N SER A 147 -14.14 -17.69 -17.90
CA SER A 147 -15.55 -17.87 -18.31
C SER A 147 -16.09 -19.19 -17.80
N VAL A 148 -17.19 -19.16 -17.04
CA VAL A 148 -17.80 -20.38 -16.48
C VAL A 148 -18.44 -21.26 -17.56
N ASP A 149 -18.76 -20.69 -18.74
CA ASP A 149 -19.41 -21.40 -19.85
C ASP A 149 -18.40 -22.04 -20.83
N ARG A 150 -17.15 -21.52 -20.89
CA ARG A 150 -16.17 -21.90 -21.91
C ARG A 150 -14.91 -22.59 -21.36
N VAL A 151 -14.72 -22.56 -20.05
CA VAL A 151 -13.54 -23.15 -19.38
C VAL A 151 -13.99 -24.04 -18.24
N SER A 152 -13.60 -25.32 -18.29
CA SER A 152 -13.72 -26.20 -17.13
C SER A 152 -12.65 -25.90 -16.10
N THR A 153 -12.95 -26.05 -14.81
CA THR A 153 -11.96 -25.89 -13.74
C THR A 153 -10.78 -26.86 -13.87
N ASP A 154 -10.97 -28.02 -14.51
CA ASP A 154 -9.92 -29.02 -14.75
C ASP A 154 -8.89 -28.56 -15.80
N GLU A 155 -9.21 -27.54 -16.62
CA GLU A 155 -8.26 -26.91 -17.54
C GLU A 155 -7.33 -25.94 -16.82
N LEU A 156 -7.70 -25.47 -15.61
CA LEU A 156 -6.98 -24.43 -14.90
C LEU A 156 -5.96 -25.04 -13.93
N SER A 157 -4.71 -24.57 -13.98
CA SER A 157 -3.64 -25.08 -13.11
C SER A 157 -2.68 -23.99 -12.65
N THR A 158 -1.78 -23.56 -13.49
CA THR A 158 -0.66 -22.67 -13.17
C THR A 158 -0.59 -21.47 -14.13
N TYR A 159 0.21 -20.46 -13.77
CA TYR A 159 0.56 -19.40 -14.74
C TYR A 159 1.37 -19.97 -15.89
N GLU A 160 2.22 -20.98 -15.57
CA GLU A 160 3.11 -21.62 -16.51
C GLU A 160 2.33 -22.32 -17.63
N ASP A 161 1.24 -22.96 -17.28
CA ASP A 161 0.36 -23.65 -18.25
C ASP A 161 -0.30 -22.69 -19.25
N LEU A 162 -0.56 -21.43 -18.86
CA LEU A 162 -1.13 -20.44 -19.78
C LEU A 162 -0.23 -20.14 -21.01
N ALA A 163 1.02 -20.58 -20.99
CA ALA A 163 1.92 -20.51 -22.15
C ALA A 163 1.82 -21.75 -23.07
N SER A 164 1.03 -22.75 -22.71
CA SER A 164 0.79 -23.94 -23.53
C SER A 164 -0.13 -23.64 -24.71
N MET A 165 -0.06 -24.45 -25.77
CA MET A 165 -0.90 -24.29 -26.97
C MET A 165 -2.42 -24.49 -26.71
N ASN A 166 -2.79 -25.09 -25.58
CA ASN A 166 -4.20 -25.25 -25.17
C ASN A 166 -4.90 -23.91 -24.96
N TRP A 167 -4.13 -22.85 -24.69
CA TRP A 167 -4.63 -21.50 -24.42
C TRP A 167 -4.52 -20.55 -25.63
N ARG A 168 -4.24 -21.09 -26.84
CA ARG A 168 -4.08 -20.24 -28.03
C ARG A 168 -5.29 -19.39 -28.30
N ASP A 169 -5.08 -18.06 -28.46
CA ASP A 169 -6.13 -17.06 -28.70
C ASP A 169 -7.19 -16.99 -27.59
N ARG A 170 -6.87 -17.44 -26.35
CA ARG A 170 -7.83 -17.52 -25.24
C ARG A 170 -7.49 -16.63 -24.06
N VAL A 171 -6.27 -16.05 -23.99
CA VAL A 171 -5.77 -15.32 -22.82
C VAL A 171 -5.90 -13.80 -23.00
N SER A 172 -6.44 -13.12 -21.99
CA SER A 172 -6.49 -11.66 -21.95
C SER A 172 -5.61 -11.12 -20.80
N VAL A 173 -4.78 -10.13 -21.14
CA VAL A 173 -3.89 -9.47 -20.19
C VAL A 173 -3.81 -7.98 -20.49
N ARG A 174 -3.42 -7.20 -19.51
CA ARG A 174 -3.04 -5.80 -19.71
C ARG A 174 -1.58 -5.66 -20.21
N SER A 175 -1.20 -4.46 -20.63
CA SER A 175 0.17 -4.14 -21.07
C SER A 175 1.21 -4.52 -20.01
N SER A 176 2.40 -4.98 -20.47
CA SER A 176 3.59 -5.24 -19.65
C SER A 176 4.18 -3.98 -19.02
N SER A 177 3.85 -2.79 -19.53
CA SER A 177 4.26 -1.52 -18.91
C SER A 177 3.69 -1.35 -17.49
N ASN A 178 2.70 -2.15 -17.14
CA ASN A 178 2.10 -2.13 -15.82
C ASN A 178 2.93 -2.95 -14.81
N VAL A 179 3.18 -2.35 -13.64
CA VAL A 179 3.98 -2.94 -12.57
C VAL A 179 3.47 -4.31 -12.08
N TYR A 180 2.17 -4.61 -12.18
CA TYR A 180 1.63 -5.91 -11.74
C TYR A 180 2.08 -7.06 -12.62
N ASN A 181 2.16 -6.86 -13.95
CA ASN A 181 2.72 -7.85 -14.87
C ASN A 181 4.24 -7.95 -14.70
N GLN A 182 4.92 -6.83 -14.53
CA GLN A 182 6.37 -6.83 -14.24
C GLN A 182 6.68 -7.63 -12.97
N SER A 183 5.87 -7.49 -11.92
CA SER A 183 6.03 -8.25 -10.67
C SER A 183 5.74 -9.74 -10.86
N LEU A 184 4.72 -10.11 -11.65
CA LEU A 184 4.47 -11.52 -12.00
C LEU A 184 5.65 -12.11 -12.79
N ILE A 185 6.15 -11.42 -13.81
CA ILE A 185 7.32 -11.85 -14.57
C ILE A 185 8.55 -11.99 -13.65
N ALA A 186 8.77 -11.02 -12.74
CA ALA A 186 9.86 -11.09 -11.78
C ALA A 186 9.75 -12.33 -10.87
N SER A 187 8.52 -12.72 -10.46
CA SER A 187 8.31 -13.94 -9.68
C SER A 187 8.64 -15.20 -10.47
N LEU A 188 8.34 -15.21 -11.77
CA LEU A 188 8.70 -16.31 -12.67
C LEU A 188 10.21 -16.38 -12.94
N ILE A 189 10.89 -15.23 -13.02
CA ILE A 189 12.36 -15.19 -13.08
C ILE A 189 12.97 -15.85 -11.83
N VAL A 190 12.43 -15.58 -10.66
CA VAL A 190 12.92 -16.21 -9.42
C VAL A 190 12.66 -17.72 -9.42
N ALA A 191 11.52 -18.17 -9.94
CA ALA A 191 11.13 -19.59 -9.97
C ALA A 191 11.88 -20.40 -11.04
N HIS A 192 12.11 -19.81 -12.23
CA HIS A 192 12.55 -20.55 -13.43
C HIS A 192 13.80 -19.99 -14.09
N GLY A 193 14.42 -18.94 -13.52
CA GLY A 193 15.50 -18.21 -14.17
C GLY A 193 14.99 -17.30 -15.29
N ILE A 194 15.92 -16.49 -15.84
CA ILE A 194 15.58 -15.50 -16.90
C ILE A 194 15.11 -16.23 -18.17
N GLU A 195 15.80 -17.27 -18.57
CA GLU A 195 15.49 -18.03 -19.80
C GLU A 195 14.13 -18.73 -19.74
N GLY A 196 13.84 -19.41 -18.61
CA GLY A 196 12.55 -20.06 -18.41
C GLY A 196 11.37 -19.08 -18.37
N ALA A 197 11.55 -17.93 -17.71
CA ALA A 197 10.55 -16.86 -17.68
C ALA A 197 10.37 -16.21 -19.09
N GLU A 198 11.42 -16.12 -19.88
CA GLU A 198 11.33 -15.60 -21.27
C GLU A 198 10.57 -16.56 -22.19
N LEU A 199 10.83 -17.86 -22.08
CA LEU A 199 10.08 -18.88 -22.82
C LEU A 199 8.60 -18.84 -22.45
N TRP A 200 8.29 -18.77 -21.15
CA TRP A 200 6.91 -18.58 -20.70
C TRP A 200 6.26 -17.31 -21.27
N ALA A 201 6.94 -16.17 -21.21
CA ALA A 201 6.37 -14.91 -21.69
C ALA A 201 6.10 -14.94 -23.20
N LYS A 202 6.99 -15.59 -24.00
CA LYS A 202 6.78 -15.78 -25.45
C LYS A 202 5.56 -16.66 -25.72
N GLY A 203 5.45 -17.81 -25.05
CA GLY A 203 4.29 -18.69 -25.21
C GLY A 203 2.99 -18.02 -24.75
N LEU A 204 3.02 -17.24 -23.65
CA LEU A 204 1.86 -16.49 -23.22
C LEU A 204 1.43 -15.45 -24.26
N VAL A 205 2.39 -14.73 -24.87
CA VAL A 205 2.10 -13.73 -25.93
C VAL A 205 1.44 -14.36 -27.16
N GLU A 206 1.85 -15.56 -27.52
CA GLU A 206 1.24 -16.33 -28.63
C GLU A 206 -0.21 -16.73 -28.33
N ASN A 207 -0.59 -16.75 -27.04
CA ASN A 207 -1.92 -17.15 -26.58
C ASN A 207 -2.85 -15.96 -26.31
N PHE A 208 -2.41 -14.73 -26.59
CA PHE A 208 -3.26 -13.56 -26.41
C PHE A 208 -4.44 -13.57 -27.38
N ALA A 209 -5.65 -13.53 -26.84
CA ALA A 209 -6.89 -13.41 -27.63
C ALA A 209 -7.02 -12.03 -28.30
N ARG A 210 -6.34 -11.04 -27.77
CA ARG A 210 -6.34 -9.66 -28.28
C ARG A 210 -5.07 -8.92 -27.85
N SER A 211 -4.74 -7.84 -28.51
CA SER A 211 -3.65 -6.95 -28.09
C SER A 211 -3.91 -6.43 -26.67
N PRO A 212 -2.88 -6.44 -25.79
CA PRO A 212 -2.98 -5.93 -24.43
C PRO A 212 -3.44 -4.47 -24.39
N LYS A 213 -4.57 -4.20 -23.74
CA LYS A 213 -5.13 -2.84 -23.58
C LYS A 213 -5.96 -2.73 -22.30
N GLY A 214 -6.13 -1.54 -21.78
CA GLY A 214 -6.96 -1.26 -20.60
C GLY A 214 -6.36 -1.76 -19.29
N GLY A 215 -7.16 -1.77 -18.24
CA GLY A 215 -6.82 -2.23 -16.89
C GLY A 215 -7.31 -3.64 -16.59
N ASP A 216 -7.14 -4.11 -15.36
CA ASP A 216 -7.57 -5.46 -14.95
C ASP A 216 -9.10 -5.63 -15.07
N THR A 217 -9.91 -4.61 -14.76
CA THR A 217 -11.36 -4.66 -14.96
C THR A 217 -11.74 -4.87 -16.43
N ASP A 218 -10.97 -4.26 -17.36
CA ASP A 218 -11.23 -4.41 -18.79
C ASP A 218 -10.90 -5.82 -19.27
N GLN A 219 -9.95 -6.51 -18.62
CA GLN A 219 -9.66 -7.92 -18.91
C GLN A 219 -10.80 -8.83 -18.44
N ILE A 220 -11.37 -8.57 -17.25
CA ILE A 220 -12.53 -9.31 -16.73
C ILE A 220 -13.73 -9.12 -17.65
N ARG A 221 -13.98 -7.88 -18.09
CA ARG A 221 -15.06 -7.58 -19.05
C ARG A 221 -14.86 -8.29 -20.39
N ALA A 222 -13.63 -8.40 -20.87
CA ALA A 222 -13.33 -9.13 -22.10
C ALA A 222 -13.67 -10.62 -22.00
N VAL A 223 -13.41 -11.25 -20.85
CA VAL A 223 -13.81 -12.63 -20.58
C VAL A 223 -15.33 -12.76 -20.57
N ALA A 224 -16.04 -11.90 -19.85
CA ALA A 224 -17.51 -11.92 -19.82
C ALA A 224 -18.16 -11.67 -21.18
N ALA A 225 -17.52 -10.86 -22.04
CA ALA A 225 -17.98 -10.55 -23.40
C ALA A 225 -17.63 -11.64 -24.43
N GLY A 226 -16.85 -12.66 -24.07
CA GLY A 226 -16.42 -13.72 -25.01
C GLY A 226 -15.23 -13.33 -25.89
N GLU A 227 -14.54 -12.22 -25.59
CA GLU A 227 -13.32 -11.83 -26.33
C GLU A 227 -12.09 -12.65 -25.91
N ALA A 228 -12.15 -13.31 -24.73
CA ALA A 228 -11.15 -14.21 -24.22
C ALA A 228 -11.81 -15.21 -23.26
N ASP A 229 -11.13 -16.30 -22.94
CA ASP A 229 -11.66 -17.32 -22.04
C ASP A 229 -11.11 -17.16 -20.62
N VAL A 230 -9.88 -16.65 -20.47
CA VAL A 230 -9.23 -16.44 -19.20
C VAL A 230 -8.48 -15.10 -19.20
N ALA A 231 -8.41 -14.45 -18.02
CA ALA A 231 -7.66 -13.22 -17.82
C ALA A 231 -6.78 -13.29 -16.56
N ILE A 232 -5.55 -12.74 -16.63
CA ILE A 232 -4.66 -12.57 -15.47
C ILE A 232 -4.92 -11.21 -14.85
N VAL A 233 -5.45 -11.16 -13.63
CA VAL A 233 -5.86 -9.92 -12.95
C VAL A 233 -5.51 -9.91 -11.46
N ASN A 234 -5.51 -8.75 -10.82
CA ASN A 234 -5.45 -8.70 -9.37
C ASN A 234 -6.82 -8.97 -8.75
N SER A 235 -6.86 -9.77 -7.70
CA SER A 235 -8.07 -10.24 -7.01
C SER A 235 -9.05 -9.13 -6.61
N TYR A 236 -8.56 -8.00 -6.12
CA TYR A 236 -9.42 -6.92 -5.65
C TYR A 236 -10.25 -6.24 -6.77
N TYR A 237 -9.85 -6.36 -8.04
CA TYR A 237 -10.70 -5.87 -9.15
C TYR A 237 -11.95 -6.71 -9.31
N TYR A 238 -11.82 -8.03 -9.16
CA TYR A 238 -12.96 -8.93 -9.14
C TYR A 238 -13.85 -8.68 -7.91
N GLY A 239 -13.22 -8.44 -6.73
CA GLY A 239 -13.92 -8.06 -5.52
C GLY A 239 -14.76 -6.79 -5.66
N ARG A 240 -14.27 -5.79 -6.39
CA ARG A 240 -15.03 -4.57 -6.67
C ARG A 240 -16.25 -4.81 -7.53
N LEU A 241 -16.16 -5.67 -8.54
CA LEU A 241 -17.32 -6.05 -9.35
C LEU A 241 -18.34 -6.80 -8.51
N MET A 242 -17.89 -7.71 -7.61
CA MET A 242 -18.78 -8.41 -6.67
C MET A 242 -19.45 -7.47 -5.66
N ALA A 243 -18.82 -6.34 -5.32
CA ALA A 243 -19.37 -5.33 -4.40
C ALA A 243 -20.25 -4.30 -5.10
N SER A 244 -20.28 -4.29 -6.43
CA SER A 244 -21.04 -3.33 -7.22
C SER A 244 -22.54 -3.62 -7.15
N ASN A 245 -23.32 -2.55 -7.17
CA ASN A 245 -24.77 -2.63 -7.35
C ASN A 245 -25.20 -2.37 -8.81
N ASP A 246 -24.24 -2.20 -9.72
CA ASP A 246 -24.50 -2.01 -11.14
C ASP A 246 -24.92 -3.35 -11.77
N PRO A 247 -26.11 -3.45 -12.41
CA PRO A 247 -26.54 -4.69 -13.06
C PRO A 247 -25.53 -5.21 -14.10
N SER A 248 -24.79 -4.33 -14.78
CA SER A 248 -23.78 -4.73 -15.76
C SER A 248 -22.58 -5.42 -15.10
N ASP A 249 -22.17 -5.01 -13.91
CA ASP A 249 -21.11 -5.65 -13.15
C ASP A 249 -21.57 -7.00 -12.58
N LEU A 250 -22.85 -7.10 -12.17
CA LEU A 250 -23.44 -8.38 -11.73
C LEU A 250 -23.53 -9.38 -12.87
N ASP A 251 -23.86 -8.95 -14.10
CA ASP A 251 -23.84 -9.82 -15.28
C ASP A 251 -22.45 -10.39 -15.56
N ILE A 252 -21.40 -9.57 -15.42
CA ILE A 252 -20.01 -10.00 -15.53
C ILE A 252 -19.69 -11.09 -14.49
N ILE A 253 -20.06 -10.90 -13.22
CA ILE A 253 -19.81 -11.85 -12.14
C ILE A 253 -20.55 -13.18 -12.37
N ASN A 254 -21.77 -13.14 -12.94
CA ASN A 254 -22.53 -14.35 -13.26
C ASN A 254 -21.89 -15.18 -14.39
N LYS A 255 -21.12 -14.55 -15.30
CA LYS A 255 -20.45 -15.18 -16.45
C LYS A 255 -19.01 -15.59 -16.17
N THR A 256 -18.47 -15.21 -15.03
CA THR A 256 -17.05 -15.41 -14.73
C THR A 256 -16.84 -15.98 -13.33
N ALA A 257 -15.72 -16.62 -13.10
CA ALA A 257 -15.27 -17.04 -11.77
C ALA A 257 -13.79 -16.77 -11.58
N LEU A 258 -13.37 -16.76 -10.30
CA LEU A 258 -12.00 -16.52 -9.89
C LEU A 258 -11.32 -17.83 -9.53
N PHE A 259 -10.08 -18.02 -9.99
CA PHE A 259 -9.26 -19.18 -9.70
C PHE A 259 -7.87 -18.73 -9.20
N PHE A 260 -7.37 -19.37 -8.14
CA PHE A 260 -6.00 -19.16 -7.65
C PHE A 260 -5.07 -20.18 -8.32
N PRO A 261 -4.13 -19.75 -9.18
CA PRO A 261 -3.23 -20.68 -9.85
C PRO A 261 -2.11 -21.20 -8.92
N ASN A 262 -1.39 -22.23 -9.38
CA ASN A 262 -0.21 -22.79 -8.70
C ASN A 262 -0.47 -23.38 -7.30
N GLN A 263 -1.69 -23.81 -7.00
CA GLN A 263 -2.02 -24.30 -5.65
C GLN A 263 -1.30 -25.58 -5.28
N GLU A 264 -1.02 -26.45 -6.26
CA GLU A 264 -0.31 -27.75 -6.06
C GLU A 264 1.23 -27.60 -6.00
N ASN A 265 1.75 -26.40 -6.31
CA ASN A 265 3.20 -26.16 -6.30
C ASN A 265 3.58 -24.91 -5.48
N ARG A 266 4.13 -23.84 -6.07
CA ARG A 266 4.67 -22.68 -5.35
C ARG A 266 3.62 -21.75 -4.73
N GLY A 267 2.36 -21.83 -5.13
CA GLY A 267 1.29 -20.95 -4.72
C GLY A 267 1.08 -19.77 -5.67
N ALA A 268 -0.04 -19.08 -5.51
CA ALA A 268 -0.39 -17.93 -6.31
C ALA A 268 0.55 -16.75 -6.02
N HIS A 269 0.98 -16.05 -7.08
CA HIS A 269 1.77 -14.82 -6.93
C HIS A 269 0.98 -13.78 -6.15
N VAL A 270 1.60 -13.25 -5.10
CA VAL A 270 1.06 -12.16 -4.28
C VAL A 270 1.98 -10.96 -4.31
N ASN A 271 1.41 -9.79 -4.10
CA ASN A 271 2.16 -8.56 -3.93
C ASN A 271 1.48 -7.68 -2.87
N VAL A 272 2.19 -6.71 -2.32
CA VAL A 272 1.70 -5.86 -1.25
C VAL A 272 1.46 -4.43 -1.69
N SER A 273 0.44 -3.80 -1.13
CA SER A 273 0.54 -2.38 -0.86
C SER A 273 1.29 -2.22 0.46
N GLY A 274 2.22 -1.31 0.50
CA GLY A 274 3.05 -1.17 1.68
C GLY A 274 3.56 0.26 1.85
N ALA A 275 4.28 0.49 2.95
CA ALA A 275 4.81 1.79 3.30
C ALA A 275 6.21 1.69 3.90
N GLY A 276 6.95 2.80 3.81
CA GLY A 276 8.22 3.01 4.49
C GLY A 276 8.34 4.41 5.06
N LEU A 277 9.11 4.53 6.14
CA LEU A 277 9.45 5.81 6.76
C LEU A 277 10.46 6.54 5.88
N VAL A 278 10.18 7.77 5.48
CA VAL A 278 11.07 8.57 4.63
C VAL A 278 12.36 8.91 5.41
N ALA A 279 13.50 8.92 4.73
CA ALA A 279 14.83 9.07 5.35
C ALA A 279 14.98 10.30 6.25
N HIS A 280 14.28 11.39 5.91
CA HIS A 280 14.34 12.66 6.65
C HIS A 280 12.98 13.06 7.23
N ALA A 281 12.14 12.08 7.59
CA ALA A 281 10.84 12.30 8.22
C ALA A 281 10.96 13.20 9.46
N ARG A 282 10.17 14.26 9.51
CA ARG A 282 10.15 15.23 10.62
C ARG A 282 9.24 14.76 11.75
N ASN A 283 8.13 14.11 11.41
CA ASN A 283 7.14 13.59 12.35
C ASN A 283 7.31 12.06 12.51
N ARG A 284 8.55 11.67 12.92
CA ARG A 284 8.94 10.25 12.94
C ARG A 284 8.08 9.41 13.89
N SER A 285 7.73 9.94 15.04
CA SER A 285 6.93 9.22 16.05
C SER A 285 5.52 8.96 15.55
N GLU A 286 4.86 9.97 14.98
CA GLU A 286 3.53 9.93 14.41
C GLU A 286 3.48 9.00 13.19
N ALA A 287 4.54 9.03 12.38
CA ALA A 287 4.70 8.14 11.23
C ALA A 287 4.81 6.67 11.66
N ILE A 288 5.56 6.35 12.71
CA ILE A 288 5.65 4.98 13.23
C ILE A 288 4.31 4.53 13.82
N LEU A 289 3.63 5.38 14.59
CA LEU A 289 2.28 5.08 15.10
C LEU A 289 1.29 4.77 13.98
N LEU A 290 1.37 5.52 12.87
CA LEU A 290 0.54 5.23 11.70
C LEU A 290 0.90 3.89 11.06
N LEU A 291 2.19 3.58 10.87
CA LEU A 291 2.62 2.27 10.33
C LEU A 291 2.11 1.12 11.20
N GLU A 292 2.21 1.24 12.51
CA GLU A 292 1.73 0.25 13.48
C GLU A 292 0.20 0.10 13.46
N PHE A 293 -0.54 1.21 13.34
CA PHE A 293 -1.99 1.19 13.16
C PHE A 293 -2.39 0.45 11.88
N LEU A 294 -1.74 0.78 10.75
CA LEU A 294 -2.02 0.15 9.46
C LEU A 294 -1.69 -1.35 9.43
N ALA A 295 -0.66 -1.77 10.16
CA ALA A 295 -0.27 -3.17 10.31
C ALA A 295 -1.11 -3.91 11.37
N GLY A 296 -1.72 -3.19 12.28
CA GLY A 296 -2.53 -3.73 13.37
C GLY A 296 -3.89 -4.29 12.91
N PRO A 297 -4.60 -5.02 13.79
CA PRO A 297 -5.84 -5.72 13.43
C PRO A 297 -6.91 -4.81 12.81
N GLU A 298 -7.05 -3.59 13.30
CA GLU A 298 -8.05 -2.63 12.79
C GLU A 298 -7.71 -2.15 11.38
N GLY A 299 -6.47 -1.73 11.14
CA GLY A 299 -6.00 -1.32 9.81
C GLY A 299 -6.13 -2.44 8.79
N GLN A 300 -5.75 -3.67 9.17
CA GLN A 300 -5.82 -4.85 8.32
C GLN A 300 -7.28 -5.20 7.95
N ARG A 301 -8.21 -5.11 8.91
CA ARG A 301 -9.64 -5.33 8.65
C ARG A 301 -10.20 -4.27 7.70
N LEU A 302 -9.84 -2.99 7.88
CA LEU A 302 -10.27 -1.90 7.00
C LEU A 302 -9.80 -2.11 5.54
N PHE A 303 -8.55 -2.57 5.32
CA PHE A 303 -8.08 -2.91 3.98
C PHE A 303 -8.90 -4.04 3.34
N ALA A 304 -9.25 -5.07 4.11
CA ALA A 304 -10.05 -6.18 3.60
C ALA A 304 -11.48 -5.77 3.25
N GLU A 305 -12.13 -5.00 4.11
CA GLU A 305 -13.53 -4.60 3.95
C GLU A 305 -13.72 -3.51 2.90
N LEU A 306 -12.86 -2.48 2.90
CA LEU A 306 -13.02 -1.32 2.03
C LEU A 306 -12.36 -1.50 0.65
N ASN A 307 -11.27 -2.26 0.60
CA ASN A 307 -10.46 -2.39 -0.62
C ASN A 307 -10.48 -3.78 -1.23
N HIS A 308 -11.09 -4.76 -0.57
CA HIS A 308 -11.13 -6.16 -1.00
C HIS A 308 -9.72 -6.76 -1.17
N GLU A 309 -8.79 -6.35 -0.30
CA GLU A 309 -7.42 -6.85 -0.23
C GLU A 309 -7.28 -7.79 0.97
N PHE A 310 -6.41 -8.79 0.85
CA PHE A 310 -6.17 -9.72 1.96
C PHE A 310 -5.31 -9.07 3.04
N PRO A 311 -5.54 -9.37 4.33
CA PRO A 311 -4.62 -9.00 5.40
C PRO A 311 -3.21 -9.57 5.16
N VAL A 312 -2.17 -8.83 5.50
CA VAL A 312 -0.79 -9.38 5.55
C VAL A 312 -0.56 -10.14 6.85
N SER A 313 -1.24 -9.74 7.92
CA SER A 313 -1.11 -10.36 9.24
C SER A 313 -1.80 -11.71 9.28
N VAL A 314 -1.09 -12.74 9.70
CA VAL A 314 -1.64 -14.10 9.92
C VAL A 314 -2.63 -14.16 11.10
N ASN A 315 -2.64 -13.13 11.95
CA ASN A 315 -3.51 -13.02 13.12
C ASN A 315 -4.86 -12.38 12.80
N VAL A 316 -5.07 -11.93 11.55
CA VAL A 316 -6.31 -11.29 11.10
C VAL A 316 -6.97 -12.16 10.05
N GLN A 317 -8.20 -12.58 10.33
CA GLN A 317 -8.99 -13.37 9.39
C GLN A 317 -9.46 -12.53 8.21
N ASN A 318 -9.61 -13.17 7.06
CA ASN A 318 -10.25 -12.57 5.90
C ASN A 318 -11.67 -12.12 6.24
N SER A 319 -12.04 -10.90 5.86
CA SER A 319 -13.37 -10.32 6.06
C SER A 319 -13.97 -9.80 4.76
N GLY A 320 -15.26 -9.46 4.80
CA GLY A 320 -15.95 -8.93 3.62
C GLY A 320 -15.95 -9.91 2.45
N ILE A 321 -15.70 -9.38 1.24
CA ILE A 321 -15.74 -10.18 0.00
C ILE A 321 -14.59 -11.19 -0.07
N VAL A 322 -13.40 -10.84 0.42
CA VAL A 322 -12.25 -11.77 0.34
C VAL A 322 -12.45 -13.05 1.12
N SER A 323 -13.30 -13.05 2.16
CA SER A 323 -13.65 -14.25 2.91
C SER A 323 -14.44 -15.27 2.08
N LYS A 324 -15.15 -14.82 1.03
CA LYS A 324 -15.95 -15.70 0.14
C LYS A 324 -15.07 -16.54 -0.79
N TRP A 325 -13.80 -16.16 -0.97
CA TRP A 325 -12.86 -16.89 -1.85
C TRP A 325 -12.12 -18.01 -1.12
N GLY A 326 -12.35 -18.19 0.19
CA GLY A 326 -11.69 -19.21 0.99
C GLY A 326 -10.21 -18.89 1.25
N SER A 327 -9.46 -19.94 1.58
CA SER A 327 -8.01 -19.90 1.74
C SER A 327 -7.32 -20.29 0.43
N PHE A 328 -6.15 -19.73 0.19
CA PHE A 328 -5.28 -20.10 -0.92
C PHE A 328 -3.83 -20.15 -0.44
N LYS A 329 -3.02 -20.93 -1.15
CA LYS A 329 -1.57 -20.96 -0.96
C LYS A 329 -0.95 -19.79 -1.69
N ALA A 330 -0.37 -18.85 -0.95
CA ALA A 330 0.42 -17.75 -1.50
C ALA A 330 1.85 -18.20 -1.79
N ASP A 331 2.46 -17.65 -2.83
CA ASP A 331 3.88 -17.84 -3.09
C ASP A 331 4.71 -17.19 -1.96
N HIS A 332 5.59 -17.97 -1.34
CA HIS A 332 6.42 -17.54 -0.20
C HIS A 332 7.66 -16.74 -0.60
N LEU A 333 7.73 -16.27 -1.82
CA LEU A 333 8.79 -15.41 -2.32
C LEU A 333 8.98 -14.17 -1.42
N SER A 334 10.23 -13.85 -1.08
CA SER A 334 10.56 -12.54 -0.50
C SER A 334 10.27 -11.43 -1.51
N LEU A 335 9.33 -10.54 -1.19
CA LEU A 335 8.84 -9.54 -2.15
C LEU A 335 9.89 -8.50 -2.58
N GLY A 336 10.98 -8.35 -1.83
CA GLY A 336 12.14 -7.55 -2.26
C GLY A 336 12.75 -8.04 -3.59
N LEU A 337 12.65 -9.35 -3.89
CA LEU A 337 13.12 -9.93 -5.14
C LEU A 337 12.34 -9.42 -6.36
N LEU A 338 11.06 -9.05 -6.19
CA LEU A 338 10.27 -8.42 -7.26
C LEU A 338 10.89 -7.10 -7.71
N GLY A 339 11.41 -6.32 -6.76
CA GLY A 339 12.14 -5.09 -7.04
C GLY A 339 13.49 -5.34 -7.69
N LYS A 340 14.25 -6.32 -7.17
CA LYS A 340 15.56 -6.72 -7.69
C LYS A 340 15.48 -7.13 -9.16
N TYR A 341 14.51 -7.95 -9.53
CA TYR A 341 14.34 -8.46 -10.90
C TYR A 341 13.41 -7.62 -11.79
N ASN A 342 12.92 -6.46 -11.31
CA ASN A 342 12.02 -5.63 -12.10
C ASN A 342 12.61 -5.17 -13.44
N GLY A 343 13.89 -4.78 -13.45
CA GLY A 343 14.57 -4.38 -14.68
C GLY A 343 14.69 -5.52 -15.69
N ASP A 344 14.98 -6.74 -15.22
CA ASP A 344 15.03 -7.93 -16.08
C ASP A 344 13.63 -8.29 -16.60
N ALA A 345 12.61 -8.19 -15.77
CA ALA A 345 11.22 -8.43 -16.15
C ALA A 345 10.75 -7.49 -17.27
N ILE A 346 11.12 -6.21 -17.22
CA ILE A 346 10.80 -5.24 -18.27
C ILE A 346 11.48 -5.62 -19.58
N ARG A 347 12.80 -5.89 -19.56
CA ARG A 347 13.58 -6.28 -20.75
C ARG A 347 13.08 -7.58 -21.36
N LEU A 348 12.71 -8.55 -20.51
CA LEU A 348 12.17 -9.83 -20.92
C LEU A 348 10.80 -9.67 -21.61
N ALA A 349 9.91 -8.89 -21.02
CA ALA A 349 8.59 -8.62 -21.60
C ALA A 349 8.71 -7.97 -23.00
N ASP A 350 9.65 -7.02 -23.14
CA ASP A 350 9.90 -6.36 -24.42
C ASP A 350 10.41 -7.36 -25.49
N ARG A 351 11.39 -8.23 -25.14
CA ARG A 351 11.89 -9.30 -26.05
C ARG A 351 10.82 -10.34 -26.39
N ALA A 352 9.90 -10.62 -25.47
CA ALA A 352 8.77 -11.51 -25.72
C ALA A 352 7.67 -10.88 -26.60
N GLY A 353 7.73 -9.57 -26.86
CA GLY A 353 6.70 -8.85 -27.60
C GLY A 353 5.45 -8.51 -26.80
N TRP A 354 5.48 -8.62 -25.49
CA TRP A 354 4.38 -8.24 -24.61
C TRP A 354 4.35 -6.71 -24.45
N ARG A 355 3.50 -6.04 -25.16
CA ARG A 355 3.38 -4.57 -25.21
C ARG A 355 2.19 -4.03 -24.43
#